data_810cb20be389c90d83c568bf4dd1cb3b
#
_entry.id   810cb20be389c90d83c568bf4dd1cb3b
#
_cell.length_a   1.000
_cell.length_b   1.000
_cell.length_c   1.000
_cell.angle_alpha   90.00
_cell.angle_beta   90.00
_cell.angle_gamma   90.00
#
_symmetry.space_group_name_H-M   'P 1'
#
loop_
_entity.id
_entity.type
_entity.pdbx_description
1 polymer ?
#
loop_
_entity_poly.entity_id
_entity_poly.type
_entity_poly.pdbx_seq_one_letter_code
_entity_poly.pdbx_strand_id
1 'polypeptide(L)'
;LLNILSNYDKNYTGVISIDRKKMNKVDYLDMPVAYAMDQPSFFNELTIYENLLLIASSRKIKKQEAFDKIERILDGLGLKKYENYSPSELSKGTMQRLNNACAMIQEEKITIFDEPFSGLDPVQMKLLENVIVEFHKKEKGIYIISSHDIECLQNVCDKCLLLHNGQIREINTEEVDREKIAKILSEGE
;
A
#
# COMPACT_ATOMS: atom_id res chain seq x y z
N LEU A 1 1.42 -13.20 -5.27
CA LEU A 1 2.29 -12.35 -6.07
C LEU A 1 2.86 -11.19 -5.25
N LEU A 2 2.02 -10.38 -4.55
CA LEU A 2 2.48 -9.20 -3.79
C LEU A 2 3.46 -9.57 -2.68
N ASN A 3 3.23 -10.68 -1.97
CA ASN A 3 4.18 -11.20 -0.97
C ASN A 3 5.56 -11.54 -1.57
N ILE A 4 5.59 -12.00 -2.81
CA ILE A 4 6.84 -12.28 -3.54
C ILE A 4 7.52 -10.96 -3.95
N LEU A 5 6.76 -10.00 -4.48
CA LEU A 5 7.29 -8.69 -4.88
C LEU A 5 7.84 -7.89 -3.70
N SER A 6 7.22 -8.01 -2.52
CA SER A 6 7.69 -7.39 -1.27
C SER A 6 8.86 -8.13 -0.60
N ASN A 7 9.31 -9.27 -1.17
CA ASN A 7 10.30 -10.19 -0.59
C ASN A 7 9.88 -10.80 0.76
N TYR A 8 8.59 -10.75 1.09
CA TYR A 8 8.01 -11.41 2.25
C TYR A 8 7.97 -12.93 2.07
N ASP A 9 7.56 -13.37 0.87
CA ASP A 9 7.66 -14.79 0.46
C ASP A 9 8.84 -14.95 -0.52
N LYS A 10 9.80 -15.79 -0.13
CA LYS A 10 11.00 -16.10 -0.92
C LYS A 10 10.90 -17.41 -1.69
N ASN A 11 9.77 -18.11 -1.58
CA ASN A 11 9.54 -19.39 -2.24
C ASN A 11 8.98 -19.20 -3.66
N TYR A 12 9.85 -18.81 -4.58
CA TYR A 12 9.48 -18.63 -6.00
C TYR A 12 10.62 -19.03 -6.94
N THR A 13 10.30 -19.26 -8.20
CA THR A 13 11.27 -19.50 -9.27
C THR A 13 11.36 -18.26 -10.17
N GLY A 14 12.57 -17.95 -10.64
CA GLY A 14 12.81 -16.79 -11.47
C GLY A 14 13.65 -15.72 -10.77
N VAL A 15 13.64 -14.51 -11.30
CA VAL A 15 14.44 -13.37 -10.80
C VAL A 15 13.59 -12.13 -10.70
N ILE A 16 13.58 -11.52 -9.53
CA ILE A 16 13.03 -10.18 -9.31
C ILE A 16 14.22 -9.23 -9.14
N SER A 17 14.20 -8.13 -9.87
CA SER A 17 15.21 -7.09 -9.73
C SER A 17 14.57 -5.70 -9.73
N ILE A 18 15.06 -4.82 -8.85
CA ILE A 18 14.72 -3.40 -8.79
C ILE A 18 16.02 -2.64 -9.03
N ASP A 19 16.02 -1.70 -9.97
CA ASP A 19 17.23 -0.95 -10.37
C ASP A 19 18.44 -1.87 -10.63
N ARG A 20 18.24 -2.99 -11.32
CA ARG A 20 19.25 -4.01 -11.64
C ARG A 20 19.83 -4.78 -10.44
N LYS A 21 19.34 -4.54 -9.22
CA LYS A 21 19.70 -5.33 -8.03
C LYS A 21 18.72 -6.48 -7.86
N LYS A 22 19.25 -7.70 -7.66
CA LYS A 22 18.42 -8.88 -7.39
C LYS A 22 17.87 -8.82 -5.98
N MET A 23 16.55 -8.92 -5.82
CA MET A 23 15.87 -8.73 -4.54
C MET A 23 16.11 -9.87 -3.52
N ASN A 24 16.34 -11.10 -3.99
CA ASN A 24 16.64 -12.25 -3.12
C ASN A 24 17.95 -12.13 -2.33
N LYS A 25 18.78 -11.12 -2.61
CA LYS A 25 20.07 -10.84 -1.93
C LYS A 25 20.03 -9.56 -1.09
N VAL A 26 18.88 -8.93 -0.97
CA VAL A 26 18.72 -7.68 -0.24
C VAL A 26 18.16 -7.97 1.14
N ASP A 27 18.76 -7.39 2.19
CA ASP A 27 18.22 -7.47 3.53
C ASP A 27 16.91 -6.70 3.64
N TYR A 28 16.04 -7.15 4.56
CA TYR A 28 14.72 -6.54 4.74
C TYR A 28 14.78 -5.01 4.97
N LEU A 29 15.73 -4.56 5.77
CA LEU A 29 15.88 -3.13 6.08
C LEU A 29 16.40 -2.29 4.90
N ASP A 30 17.03 -2.93 3.91
CA ASP A 30 17.54 -2.28 2.70
C ASP A 30 16.62 -2.50 1.49
N MET A 31 15.45 -3.12 1.70
CA MET A 31 14.45 -3.31 0.65
C MET A 31 13.87 -1.97 0.23
N PRO A 32 13.90 -1.64 -1.08
CA PRO A 32 13.29 -0.42 -1.61
C PRO A 32 11.78 -0.59 -1.83
N VAL A 33 11.13 -1.37 -0.97
CA VAL A 33 9.70 -1.73 -1.05
C VAL A 33 9.06 -1.56 0.30
N ALA A 34 8.02 -0.74 0.38
CA ALA A 34 7.09 -0.68 1.49
C ALA A 34 5.86 -1.55 1.17
N TYR A 35 5.29 -2.21 2.17
CA TYR A 35 4.16 -3.13 1.97
C TYR A 35 3.10 -2.96 3.05
N ALA A 36 1.91 -2.50 2.64
CA ALA A 36 0.69 -2.57 3.43
C ALA A 36 0.03 -3.92 3.20
N MET A 37 0.26 -4.86 4.11
CA MET A 37 -0.25 -6.24 4.02
C MET A 37 -1.75 -6.31 4.35
N ASP A 38 -2.45 -7.32 3.83
CA ASP A 38 -3.86 -7.59 4.19
C ASP A 38 -4.07 -7.83 5.70
N GLN A 39 -3.09 -8.47 6.36
CA GLN A 39 -3.11 -8.70 7.80
C GLN A 39 -1.92 -8.00 8.47
N PRO A 40 -2.07 -6.72 8.83
CA PRO A 40 -1.00 -5.95 9.43
C PRO A 40 -0.73 -6.38 10.89
N SER A 41 0.53 -6.20 11.30
CA SER A 41 0.95 -6.35 12.70
C SER A 41 1.50 -5.04 13.20
N PHE A 42 1.01 -4.60 14.37
CA PHE A 42 1.41 -3.37 15.03
C PHE A 42 1.93 -3.65 16.44
N PHE A 43 2.70 -2.73 16.98
CA PHE A 43 3.08 -2.74 18.38
C PHE A 43 1.93 -2.14 19.20
N ASN A 44 1.19 -2.99 19.90
CA ASN A 44 0.02 -2.57 20.69
C ASN A 44 0.41 -1.79 21.95
N GLU A 45 1.65 -1.87 22.38
CA GLU A 45 2.22 -1.10 23.51
C GLU A 45 2.54 0.34 23.11
N LEU A 46 2.52 0.64 21.81
CA LEU A 46 2.78 1.97 21.25
C LEU A 46 1.49 2.58 20.71
N THR A 47 1.41 3.89 20.77
CA THR A 47 0.35 4.65 20.11
C THR A 47 0.46 4.57 18.57
N ILE A 48 -0.57 4.99 17.85
CA ILE A 48 -0.51 5.15 16.39
C ILE A 48 0.70 6.01 15.98
N TYR A 49 0.86 7.16 16.64
CA TYR A 49 1.95 8.08 16.36
C TYR A 49 3.32 7.43 16.59
N GLU A 50 3.50 6.72 17.69
CA GLU A 50 4.74 6.03 18.03
C GLU A 50 5.05 4.87 17.08
N ASN A 51 4.04 4.12 16.61
CA ASN A 51 4.20 3.09 15.57
C ASN A 51 4.75 3.71 14.28
N LEU A 52 4.18 4.82 13.81
CA LEU A 52 4.66 5.52 12.62
C LEU A 52 6.08 6.08 12.81
N LEU A 53 6.37 6.64 13.97
CA LEU A 53 7.69 7.18 14.30
C LEU A 53 8.76 6.07 14.36
N LEU A 54 8.41 4.91 14.90
CA LEU A 54 9.30 3.73 14.93
C LEU A 54 9.65 3.28 13.51
N ILE A 55 8.66 3.17 12.62
CA ILE A 55 8.87 2.80 11.22
C ILE A 55 9.75 3.83 10.51
N ALA A 56 9.45 5.12 10.63
CA ALA A 56 10.25 6.19 10.05
C ALA A 56 11.71 6.13 10.52
N SER A 57 11.90 5.87 11.82
CA SER A 57 13.24 5.74 12.41
C SER A 57 14.01 4.53 11.89
N SER A 58 13.33 3.39 11.68
CA SER A 58 13.94 2.18 11.09
C SER A 58 14.41 2.41 9.66
N ARG A 59 13.73 3.28 8.92
CA ARG A 59 14.10 3.72 7.56
C ARG A 59 15.09 4.89 7.53
N LYS A 60 15.60 5.30 8.71
CA LYS A 60 16.58 6.39 8.86
C LYS A 60 16.09 7.75 8.34
N ILE A 61 14.77 7.97 8.33
CA ILE A 61 14.17 9.26 8.00
C ILE A 61 14.54 10.25 9.11
N LYS A 62 14.96 11.46 8.74
CA LYS A 62 15.34 12.48 9.71
C LYS A 62 14.15 12.87 10.58
N LYS A 63 14.41 13.11 11.87
CA LYS A 63 13.37 13.35 12.88
C LYS A 63 12.36 14.43 12.46
N GLN A 64 12.82 15.58 11.98
CA GLN A 64 11.93 16.67 11.58
C GLN A 64 11.08 16.27 10.36
N GLU A 65 11.68 15.63 9.38
CA GLU A 65 11.00 15.13 8.18
C GLU A 65 9.96 14.06 8.52
N ALA A 66 10.30 13.15 9.46
CA ALA A 66 9.36 12.15 9.96
C ALA A 66 8.15 12.80 10.63
N PHE A 67 8.36 13.82 11.48
CA PHE A 67 7.27 14.54 12.13
C PHE A 67 6.33 15.19 11.11
N ASP A 68 6.88 15.98 10.19
CA ASP A 68 6.09 16.69 9.18
C ASP A 68 5.31 15.73 8.29
N LYS A 69 5.87 14.55 8.00
CA LYS A 69 5.23 13.52 7.20
C LYS A 69 4.15 12.79 7.97
N ILE A 70 4.42 12.41 9.23
CA ILE A 70 3.42 11.76 10.08
C ILE A 70 2.19 12.65 10.23
N GLU A 71 2.37 13.95 10.51
CA GLU A 71 1.26 14.90 10.61
C GLU A 71 0.42 14.91 9.34
N ARG A 72 1.04 15.03 8.17
CA ARG A 72 0.31 15.00 6.89
C ARG A 72 -0.46 13.70 6.63
N ILE A 73 0.15 12.56 6.95
CA ILE A 73 -0.48 11.25 6.78
C ILE A 73 -1.67 11.11 7.73
N LEU A 74 -1.49 11.49 9.01
CA LEU A 74 -2.55 11.41 10.01
C LEU A 74 -3.75 12.29 9.66
N ASP A 75 -3.49 13.52 9.24
CA ASP A 75 -4.54 14.45 8.80
C ASP A 75 -5.24 13.95 7.53
N GLY A 76 -4.48 13.60 6.51
CA GLY A 76 -5.01 13.15 5.22
C GLY A 76 -5.87 11.89 5.32
N LEU A 77 -5.48 10.94 6.16
CA LEU A 77 -6.23 9.69 6.40
C LEU A 77 -7.29 9.82 7.50
N GLY A 78 -7.49 11.00 8.09
CA GLY A 78 -8.43 11.21 9.20
C GLY A 78 -8.08 10.41 10.45
N LEU A 79 -6.79 10.19 10.68
CA LEU A 79 -6.25 9.46 11.84
C LEU A 79 -5.82 10.38 12.99
N LYS A 80 -5.73 11.69 12.77
CA LYS A 80 -5.20 12.64 13.78
C LYS A 80 -5.86 12.51 15.14
N LYS A 81 -7.18 12.36 15.19
CA LYS A 81 -7.92 12.18 16.44
C LYS A 81 -7.61 10.89 17.19
N TYR A 82 -6.96 9.94 16.54
CA TYR A 82 -6.57 8.64 17.10
C TYR A 82 -5.07 8.54 17.37
N GLU A 83 -4.29 9.59 17.18
CA GLU A 83 -2.82 9.54 17.24
C GLU A 83 -2.27 8.97 18.55
N ASN A 84 -2.97 9.19 19.66
CA ASN A 84 -2.60 8.72 21.00
C ASN A 84 -3.27 7.40 21.40
N TYR A 85 -4.01 6.75 20.50
CA TYR A 85 -4.65 5.45 20.75
C TYR A 85 -3.69 4.31 20.44
N SER A 86 -3.82 3.21 21.16
CA SER A 86 -3.19 1.94 20.79
C SER A 86 -3.89 1.34 19.57
N PRO A 87 -3.17 0.64 18.68
CA PRO A 87 -3.79 -0.11 17.58
C PRO A 87 -4.90 -1.06 18.01
N SER A 88 -4.81 -1.66 19.20
CA SER A 88 -5.82 -2.57 19.75
C SER A 88 -7.18 -1.91 20.06
N GLU A 89 -7.22 -0.59 20.15
CA GLU A 89 -8.43 0.19 20.42
C GLU A 89 -9.17 0.62 19.15
N LEU A 90 -8.60 0.31 17.97
CA LEU A 90 -9.09 0.81 16.69
C LEU A 90 -10.18 -0.08 16.10
N SER A 91 -11.11 0.54 15.39
CA SER A 91 -12.01 -0.18 14.47
C SER A 91 -11.23 -0.78 13.30
N LYS A 92 -11.80 -1.82 12.65
CA LYS A 92 -11.18 -2.45 11.46
C LYS A 92 -10.82 -1.42 10.38
N GLY A 93 -11.70 -0.50 10.03
CA GLY A 93 -11.43 0.53 9.03
C GLY A 93 -10.37 1.55 9.48
N THR A 94 -10.29 1.88 10.78
CA THR A 94 -9.23 2.74 11.29
C THR A 94 -7.87 2.02 11.27
N MET A 95 -7.87 0.72 11.60
CA MET A 95 -6.67 -0.13 11.52
C MET A 95 -6.18 -0.28 10.08
N GLN A 96 -7.09 -0.43 9.12
CA GLN A 96 -6.74 -0.46 7.69
C GLN A 96 -6.07 0.85 7.23
N ARG A 97 -6.59 2.00 7.66
CA ARG A 97 -5.96 3.29 7.37
C ARG A 97 -4.59 3.44 8.04
N LEU A 98 -4.41 2.94 9.26
CA LEU A 98 -3.09 2.89 9.91
C LEU A 98 -2.11 2.01 9.13
N ASN A 99 -2.55 0.86 8.63
CA ASN A 99 -1.74 -0.02 7.79
C ASN A 99 -1.23 0.70 6.54
N ASN A 100 -2.11 1.42 5.84
CA ASN A 100 -1.72 2.23 4.70
C ASN A 100 -0.74 3.35 5.09
N ALA A 101 -0.97 4.02 6.24
CA ALA A 101 -0.07 5.02 6.79
C ALA A 101 1.34 4.48 7.04
N CYS A 102 1.43 3.26 7.58
CA CYS A 102 2.70 2.57 7.85
C CYS A 102 3.49 2.23 6.59
N ALA A 103 2.84 1.96 5.47
CA ALA A 103 3.51 1.81 4.20
C ALA A 103 3.98 3.16 3.63
N MET A 104 3.11 4.17 3.69
CA MET A 104 3.39 5.50 3.13
C MET A 104 4.52 6.25 3.84
N ILE A 105 4.68 6.07 5.16
CA ILE A 105 5.74 6.74 5.92
C ILE A 105 7.15 6.30 5.52
N GLN A 106 7.31 5.12 4.91
CA GLN A 106 8.61 4.52 4.61
C GLN A 106 9.35 5.19 3.46
N GLU A 107 8.69 5.95 2.58
CA GLU A 107 9.28 6.64 1.40
C GLU A 107 10.09 5.72 0.48
N GLU A 108 9.63 4.50 0.29
CA GLU A 108 10.34 3.57 -0.55
C GLU A 108 10.04 3.78 -2.06
N LYS A 109 10.93 3.31 -2.91
CA LYS A 109 10.77 3.42 -4.37
C LYS A 109 9.50 2.75 -4.87
N ILE A 110 9.09 1.67 -4.21
CA ILE A 110 7.88 0.93 -4.51
C ILE A 110 7.06 0.83 -3.23
N THR A 111 5.81 1.22 -3.27
CA THR A 111 4.85 0.99 -2.20
C THR A 111 3.76 0.06 -2.70
N ILE A 112 3.58 -1.05 -2.01
CA ILE A 112 2.56 -2.05 -2.32
C ILE A 112 1.43 -1.92 -1.32
N PHE A 113 0.20 -1.82 -1.81
CA PHE A 113 -1.03 -1.79 -1.02
C PHE A 113 -1.88 -3.02 -1.38
N ASP A 114 -2.06 -3.92 -0.42
CA ASP A 114 -2.89 -5.12 -0.60
C ASP A 114 -4.30 -4.87 -0.05
N GLU A 115 -5.27 -4.75 -0.94
CA GLU A 115 -6.67 -4.42 -0.65
C GLU A 115 -6.85 -3.20 0.29
N PRO A 116 -6.22 -2.03 -0.01
CA PRO A 116 -6.16 -0.90 0.91
C PRO A 116 -7.52 -0.28 1.24
N PHE A 117 -8.53 -0.49 0.38
CA PHE A 117 -9.89 0.05 0.53
C PHE A 117 -10.82 -0.90 1.32
N SER A 118 -10.36 -2.11 1.63
CA SER A 118 -11.18 -3.11 2.32
C SER A 118 -11.66 -2.63 3.69
N GLY A 119 -12.97 -2.71 3.93
CA GLY A 119 -13.59 -2.34 5.21
C GLY A 119 -13.66 -0.83 5.48
N LEU A 120 -13.39 0.01 4.49
CA LEU A 120 -13.57 1.46 4.56
C LEU A 120 -14.98 1.85 4.10
N ASP A 121 -15.55 2.88 4.73
CA ASP A 121 -16.76 3.54 4.22
C ASP A 121 -16.41 4.50 3.04
N PRO A 122 -17.40 4.96 2.25
CA PRO A 122 -17.15 5.80 1.07
C PRO A 122 -16.38 7.08 1.36
N VAL A 123 -16.55 7.67 2.56
CA VAL A 123 -15.80 8.88 2.95
C VAL A 123 -14.33 8.55 3.19
N GLN A 124 -14.08 7.46 3.89
CA GLN A 124 -12.72 6.98 4.17
C GLN A 124 -12.00 6.52 2.90
N MET A 125 -12.71 5.87 1.97
CA MET A 125 -12.18 5.49 0.65
C MET A 125 -11.72 6.74 -0.11
N LYS A 126 -12.55 7.80 -0.14
CA LYS A 126 -12.19 9.05 -0.82
C LYS A 126 -11.01 9.77 -0.18
N LEU A 127 -10.89 9.74 1.14
CA LEU A 127 -9.71 10.27 1.83
C LEU A 127 -8.45 9.50 1.41
N LEU A 128 -8.50 8.17 1.40
CA LEU A 128 -7.37 7.34 1.00
C LEU A 128 -6.97 7.55 -0.46
N GLU A 129 -7.92 7.60 -1.39
CA GLU A 129 -7.67 7.93 -2.80
C GLU A 129 -6.89 9.25 -2.94
N ASN A 130 -7.38 10.31 -2.29
CA ASN A 130 -6.75 11.62 -2.35
C ASN A 130 -5.31 11.60 -1.81
N VAL A 131 -5.10 10.92 -0.69
CA VAL A 131 -3.77 10.81 -0.08
C VAL A 131 -2.83 10.01 -0.97
N ILE A 132 -3.26 8.87 -1.54
CA ILE A 132 -2.45 8.07 -2.48
C ILE A 132 -2.00 8.94 -3.66
N VAL A 133 -2.93 9.65 -4.30
CA VAL A 133 -2.64 10.51 -5.46
C VAL A 133 -1.70 11.65 -5.10
N GLU A 134 -1.92 12.31 -3.94
CA GLU A 134 -1.06 13.40 -3.47
C GLU A 134 0.37 12.93 -3.22
N PHE A 135 0.52 11.84 -2.47
CA PHE A 135 1.84 11.29 -2.14
C PHE A 135 2.56 10.79 -3.38
N HIS A 136 1.88 10.07 -4.28
CA HIS A 136 2.47 9.63 -5.54
C HIS A 136 3.01 10.80 -6.37
N LYS A 137 2.25 11.89 -6.52
CA LYS A 137 2.69 13.10 -7.23
C LYS A 137 3.93 13.73 -6.61
N LYS A 138 4.04 13.69 -5.29
CA LYS A 138 5.13 14.31 -4.53
C LYS A 138 6.40 13.44 -4.51
N GLU A 139 6.25 12.15 -4.26
CA GLU A 139 7.36 11.22 -4.03
C GLU A 139 7.86 10.56 -5.31
N LYS A 140 7.05 10.56 -6.38
CA LYS A 140 7.38 9.97 -7.70
C LYS A 140 7.80 8.49 -7.62
N GLY A 141 7.33 7.77 -6.61
CA GLY A 141 7.51 6.33 -6.45
C GLY A 141 6.58 5.52 -7.36
N ILE A 142 6.75 4.21 -7.36
CA ILE A 142 5.81 3.27 -8.00
C ILE A 142 4.85 2.77 -6.93
N TYR A 143 3.55 2.96 -7.13
CA TYR A 143 2.52 2.43 -6.25
C TYR A 143 1.84 1.25 -6.94
N ILE A 144 1.82 0.10 -6.27
CA ILE A 144 1.15 -1.12 -6.73
C ILE A 144 -0.03 -1.36 -5.80
N ILE A 145 -1.23 -1.37 -6.34
CA ILE A 145 -2.46 -1.49 -5.55
C ILE A 145 -3.24 -2.71 -6.03
N SER A 146 -3.53 -3.65 -5.14
CA SER A 146 -4.52 -4.69 -5.40
C SER A 146 -5.89 -4.23 -4.91
N SER A 147 -6.92 -4.44 -5.69
CA SER A 147 -8.29 -4.25 -5.26
C SER A 147 -9.24 -4.99 -6.19
N HIS A 148 -10.36 -5.43 -5.63
CA HIS A 148 -11.53 -5.89 -6.38
C HIS A 148 -12.52 -4.75 -6.66
N ASP A 149 -12.28 -3.55 -6.14
CA ASP A 149 -13.07 -2.36 -6.41
C ASP A 149 -12.48 -1.59 -7.59
N ILE A 150 -13.12 -1.76 -8.74
CA ILE A 150 -12.68 -1.21 -10.02
C ILE A 150 -12.74 0.32 -10.02
N GLU A 151 -13.78 0.90 -9.40
CA GLU A 151 -13.97 2.35 -9.36
C GLU A 151 -12.83 3.04 -8.61
N CYS A 152 -12.42 2.47 -7.46
CA CYS A 152 -11.26 2.96 -6.72
C CYS A 152 -9.98 2.88 -7.55
N LEU A 153 -9.75 1.76 -8.28
CA LEU A 153 -8.58 1.62 -9.13
C LEU A 153 -8.56 2.65 -10.27
N GLN A 154 -9.70 2.92 -10.92
CA GLN A 154 -9.81 3.93 -11.96
C GLN A 154 -9.50 5.36 -11.45
N ASN A 155 -9.83 5.64 -10.18
CA ASN A 155 -9.59 6.94 -9.57
C ASN A 155 -8.12 7.21 -9.21
N VAL A 156 -7.32 6.15 -8.98
CA VAL A 156 -5.96 6.29 -8.42
C VAL A 156 -4.85 5.72 -9.29
N CYS A 157 -5.15 4.84 -10.26
CA CYS A 157 -4.14 4.13 -11.04
C CYS A 157 -4.01 4.67 -12.46
N ASP A 158 -2.77 4.84 -12.93
CA ASP A 158 -2.47 5.18 -14.32
C ASP A 158 -2.57 3.96 -15.24
N LYS A 159 -2.38 2.75 -14.68
CA LYS A 159 -2.38 1.48 -15.39
C LYS A 159 -3.07 0.40 -14.58
N CYS A 160 -3.81 -0.48 -15.26
CA CYS A 160 -4.41 -1.65 -14.65
C CYS A 160 -3.82 -2.94 -15.21
N LEU A 161 -3.58 -3.90 -14.32
CA LEU A 161 -3.10 -5.23 -14.65
C LEU A 161 -4.11 -6.26 -14.14
N LEU A 162 -4.60 -7.12 -15.02
CA LEU A 162 -5.44 -8.26 -14.67
C LEU A 162 -4.56 -9.49 -14.43
N LEU A 163 -4.63 -10.05 -13.24
CA LEU A 163 -4.02 -11.34 -12.91
C LEU A 163 -5.08 -12.43 -13.01
N HIS A 164 -4.94 -13.32 -13.99
CA HIS A 164 -5.86 -14.44 -14.21
C HIS A 164 -5.08 -15.69 -14.60
N ASN A 165 -5.41 -16.84 -14.00
CA ASN A 165 -4.76 -18.14 -14.26
C ASN A 165 -3.22 -18.08 -14.26
N GLY A 166 -2.63 -17.31 -13.34
CA GLY A 166 -1.18 -17.15 -13.21
C GLY A 166 -0.53 -16.25 -14.28
N GLN A 167 -1.32 -15.65 -15.16
CA GLN A 167 -0.85 -14.73 -16.20
C GLN A 167 -1.26 -13.28 -15.88
N ILE A 168 -0.40 -12.33 -16.25
CA ILE A 168 -0.67 -10.91 -16.13
C ILE A 168 -0.93 -10.34 -17.52
N ARG A 169 -2.04 -9.58 -17.66
CA ARG A 169 -2.38 -8.82 -18.87
C ARG A 169 -2.60 -7.36 -18.50
N GLU A 170 -2.00 -6.44 -19.25
CA GLU A 170 -2.29 -5.01 -19.13
C GLU A 170 -3.65 -4.70 -19.75
N ILE A 171 -4.46 -3.92 -19.04
CA ILE A 171 -5.79 -3.49 -19.48
C ILE A 171 -5.81 -1.96 -19.42
N ASN A 172 -6.47 -1.32 -20.39
CA ASN A 172 -6.68 0.12 -20.36
C ASN A 172 -7.60 0.48 -19.20
N THR A 173 -7.19 1.41 -18.35
CA THR A 173 -7.96 1.89 -17.19
C THR A 173 -9.34 2.42 -17.56
N GLU A 174 -9.48 3.11 -18.71
CA GLU A 174 -10.75 3.63 -19.20
C GLU A 174 -11.72 2.52 -19.68
N GLU A 175 -11.17 1.34 -20.01
CA GLU A 175 -11.93 0.20 -20.49
C GLU A 175 -12.24 -0.83 -19.41
N VAL A 176 -11.73 -0.63 -18.19
CA VAL A 176 -11.96 -1.55 -17.09
C VAL A 176 -13.38 -1.35 -16.56
N ASP A 177 -14.29 -2.25 -16.95
CA ASP A 177 -15.59 -2.40 -16.32
C ASP A 177 -15.84 -3.84 -15.88
N ARG A 178 -16.83 -4.04 -15.00
CA ARG A 178 -17.12 -5.37 -14.44
C ARG A 178 -17.53 -6.39 -15.51
N GLU A 179 -18.25 -5.96 -16.54
CA GLU A 179 -18.74 -6.86 -17.60
C GLU A 179 -17.59 -7.31 -18.50
N LYS A 180 -16.68 -6.40 -18.87
CA LYS A 180 -15.49 -6.72 -19.66
C LYS A 180 -14.53 -7.63 -18.90
N ILE A 181 -14.30 -7.36 -17.61
CA ILE A 181 -13.48 -8.25 -16.77
C ILE A 181 -14.12 -9.63 -16.70
N ALA A 182 -15.43 -9.72 -16.39
CA ALA A 182 -16.14 -10.99 -16.34
C ALA A 182 -16.02 -11.78 -17.66
N LYS A 183 -16.10 -11.08 -18.80
CA LYS A 183 -15.92 -11.68 -20.12
C LYS A 183 -14.51 -12.23 -20.32
N ILE A 184 -13.47 -11.45 -19.99
CA ILE A 184 -12.06 -11.90 -20.10
C ILE A 184 -11.82 -13.12 -19.19
N LEU A 185 -12.43 -13.15 -18.00
CA LEU A 185 -12.30 -14.26 -17.06
C LEU A 185 -13.02 -15.53 -17.57
N SER A 186 -14.15 -15.38 -18.27
CA SER A 186 -14.91 -16.50 -18.82
C SER A 186 -14.34 -17.07 -20.14
N GLU A 187 -13.59 -16.28 -20.91
CA GLU A 187 -12.96 -16.72 -22.17
C GLU A 187 -11.65 -17.51 -21.94
N GLY A 188 -11.21 -17.63 -20.70
CA GLY A 188 -9.97 -18.32 -20.30
C GLY A 188 -10.16 -19.72 -19.70
N GLU A 189 -11.39 -20.23 -19.67
CA GLU A 189 -11.72 -21.62 -19.37
C GLU A 189 -11.74 -22.43 -20.69
#